data_1faeae66daa3921afc145a014c3d0f46
#
_entry.id   1faeae66daa3921afc145a014c3d0f46
#
_cell.length_a   1.000
_cell.length_b   1.000
_cell.length_c   1.000
_cell.angle_alpha   90.00
_cell.angle_beta   90.00
_cell.angle_gamma   90.00
#
_symmetry.space_group_name_H-M   'P 1'
#
loop_
_entity.id
_entity.type
_entity.pdbx_description
1 polymer ?
#
loop_
_entity_poly.entity_id
_entity_poly.type
_entity_poly.pdbx_seq_one_letter_code
_entity_poly.pdbx_strand_id
1 'polypeptide(L)'
;AGAPLADVEFVQFHPTGMVGDRYGEEWDGRLVTEAVRGEGGRLYNADGERFMERYSPDQMELDARDVVARAIAKEIDEGRGTDAGGVRLDISHRDRAFIQERLPRMYERFAELGVDMATDPVEVAPTAHYGMGGVVTDDSGETEIDGLYAIGETMAGVHGANRLGGNSLAETVAFGAVAGEAIAARLDGDHGRDSTVFHDRVRHAIAALETVADSDGVHDPQALFDDLRALLWEHAGILREGSDLATGLDELAALRRRATDVAVGDPTSRSFEFALNLGFALDVAEAILRGARQRTESRGAHARTDHPETDPDW
;
A
#
# COMPACT_ATOMS: atom_id res chain seq x y z
N ALA A 1 -4.89 -17.64 -12.42
CA ALA A 1 -4.90 -17.76 -13.88
C ALA A 1 -3.50 -18.08 -14.44
N GLY A 2 -2.43 -17.77 -13.68
CA GLY A 2 -1.04 -18.08 -14.05
C GLY A 2 -0.31 -16.95 -14.80
N ALA A 3 -0.86 -15.74 -14.82
CA ALA A 3 -0.14 -14.59 -15.34
C ALA A 3 1.10 -14.30 -14.48
N PRO A 4 2.26 -13.97 -15.07
CA PRO A 4 3.46 -13.65 -14.31
C PRO A 4 3.29 -12.34 -13.55
N LEU A 5 3.94 -12.27 -12.37
CA LEU A 5 4.04 -11.07 -11.54
C LEU A 5 5.47 -10.55 -11.56
N ALA A 6 5.62 -9.22 -11.46
CA ALA A 6 6.92 -8.57 -11.32
C ALA A 6 6.84 -7.45 -10.29
N ASP A 7 7.97 -7.20 -9.61
CA ASP A 7 8.20 -6.03 -8.77
C ASP A 7 7.21 -5.86 -7.60
N VAL A 8 6.52 -6.94 -7.18
CA VAL A 8 5.48 -6.91 -6.15
C VAL A 8 6.00 -6.47 -4.76
N GLU A 9 7.29 -6.57 -4.52
CA GLU A 9 7.97 -6.09 -3.31
C GLU A 9 8.07 -4.57 -3.22
N PHE A 10 7.89 -3.85 -4.33
CA PHE A 10 7.90 -2.38 -4.32
C PHE A 10 6.56 -1.83 -3.84
N VAL A 11 6.42 -1.75 -2.53
CA VAL A 11 5.29 -1.11 -1.85
C VAL A 11 5.71 0.29 -1.42
N GLN A 12 5.07 1.31 -1.98
CA GLN A 12 5.31 2.71 -1.62
C GLN A 12 4.59 3.04 -0.31
N PHE A 13 5.33 3.62 0.62
CA PHE A 13 4.77 4.20 1.83
C PHE A 13 4.62 5.72 1.64
N HIS A 14 3.42 6.25 1.96
CA HIS A 14 3.24 7.69 2.05
C HIS A 14 3.82 8.17 3.37
N PRO A 15 4.67 9.19 3.39
CA PRO A 15 5.38 9.61 4.62
C PRO A 15 4.45 10.10 5.73
N THR A 16 3.29 10.66 5.36
CA THR A 16 2.45 11.40 6.28
C THR A 16 1.03 10.85 6.31
N GLY A 17 0.83 9.68 6.94
CA GLY A 17 -0.46 9.16 7.40
C GLY A 17 -0.80 9.72 8.79
N MET A 18 -2.07 9.84 9.12
CA MET A 18 -2.53 10.18 10.47
C MET A 18 -2.26 9.03 11.43
N VAL A 19 -1.94 9.32 12.68
CA VAL A 19 -1.62 8.33 13.71
C VAL A 19 -2.88 7.99 14.50
N GLY A 20 -3.30 6.72 14.49
CA GLY A 20 -4.52 6.24 15.14
C GLY A 20 -4.54 6.51 16.65
N ASP A 21 -3.45 6.25 17.34
CA ASP A 21 -3.30 6.51 18.79
C ASP A 21 -3.49 7.98 19.17
N ARG A 22 -3.31 8.90 18.20
CA ARG A 22 -3.50 10.34 18.41
C ARG A 22 -4.91 10.81 18.05
N TYR A 23 -5.50 10.26 16.98
CA TYR A 23 -6.75 10.79 16.40
C TYR A 23 -7.93 9.82 16.46
N GLY A 24 -7.72 8.56 16.82
CA GLY A 24 -8.69 7.47 16.79
C GLY A 24 -8.41 6.46 15.69
N GLU A 25 -8.76 5.19 15.91
CA GLU A 25 -8.51 4.08 14.98
C GLU A 25 -9.11 4.32 13.59
N GLU A 26 -10.27 4.99 13.51
CA GLU A 26 -10.92 5.31 12.23
C GLU A 26 -10.13 6.30 11.36
N TRP A 27 -9.13 6.98 11.94
CA TRP A 27 -8.26 7.94 11.27
C TRP A 27 -6.88 7.35 10.95
N ASP A 28 -6.56 6.18 11.49
CA ASP A 28 -5.25 5.58 11.30
C ASP A 28 -4.91 5.38 9.83
N GLY A 29 -3.69 5.76 9.45
CA GLY A 29 -3.19 5.69 8.09
C GLY A 29 -3.85 6.63 7.07
N ARG A 30 -4.88 7.42 7.44
CA ARG A 30 -5.48 8.39 6.51
C ARG A 30 -4.49 9.48 6.15
N LEU A 31 -4.42 9.79 4.85
CA LEU A 31 -3.38 10.67 4.32
C LEU A 31 -3.52 12.12 4.78
N VAL A 32 -2.45 12.66 5.32
CA VAL A 32 -2.15 14.08 5.32
C VAL A 32 -1.45 14.39 4.00
N THR A 33 -2.17 15.09 3.12
CA THR A 33 -1.74 15.28 1.73
C THR A 33 -0.32 15.87 1.63
N GLU A 34 0.41 15.46 0.60
CA GLU A 34 1.73 15.98 0.26
C GLU A 34 1.76 17.51 0.13
N ALA A 35 0.61 18.13 -0.22
CA ALA A 35 0.49 19.57 -0.31
C ALA A 35 0.88 20.28 1.00
N VAL A 36 0.69 19.67 2.19
CA VAL A 36 1.12 20.29 3.46
C VAL A 36 2.63 20.49 3.47
N ARG A 37 3.41 19.49 3.03
CA ARG A 37 4.87 19.61 2.88
C ARG A 37 5.23 20.59 1.75
N GLY A 38 4.50 20.53 0.63
CA GLY A 38 4.65 21.43 -0.52
C GLY A 38 4.43 22.92 -0.17
N GLU A 39 3.51 23.23 0.73
CA GLU A 39 3.25 24.59 1.23
C GLU A 39 4.19 25.00 2.38
N GLY A 40 5.17 24.16 2.69
CA GLY A 40 6.26 24.47 3.62
C GLY A 40 6.14 23.78 4.98
N GLY A 41 5.30 22.76 5.12
CA GLY A 41 5.25 21.94 6.34
C GLY A 41 6.60 21.28 6.64
N ARG A 42 7.02 21.30 7.91
CA ARG A 42 8.30 20.81 8.40
C ARG A 42 8.12 19.63 9.32
N LEU A 43 9.02 18.65 9.22
CA LEU A 43 9.00 17.46 10.04
C LEU A 43 9.94 17.57 11.24
N TYR A 44 9.40 17.33 12.43
CA TYR A 44 10.13 17.36 13.70
C TYR A 44 9.94 16.05 14.46
N ASN A 45 11.01 15.53 15.05
CA ASN A 45 10.95 14.42 15.98
C ASN A 45 10.43 14.86 17.37
N ALA A 46 10.37 13.92 18.33
CA ALA A 46 9.91 14.22 19.69
C ALA A 46 10.79 15.23 20.40
N ASP A 47 12.09 15.26 20.11
CA ASP A 47 13.07 16.19 20.68
C ASP A 47 12.98 17.60 20.10
N GLY A 48 12.14 17.81 19.08
CA GLY A 48 11.97 19.10 18.39
C GLY A 48 13.04 19.38 17.33
N GLU A 49 13.80 18.37 16.90
CA GLU A 49 14.77 18.49 15.82
C GLU A 49 14.07 18.36 14.46
N ARG A 50 14.39 19.24 13.52
CA ARG A 50 14.00 19.11 12.11
C ARG A 50 14.90 18.08 11.45
N PHE A 51 14.59 16.80 11.63
CA PHE A 51 15.48 15.68 11.31
C PHE A 51 15.79 15.52 9.82
N MET A 52 14.98 16.07 8.90
CA MET A 52 15.27 16.01 7.46
C MET A 52 16.58 16.70 7.09
N GLU A 53 17.09 17.64 7.87
CA GLU A 53 18.43 18.23 7.71
C GLU A 53 19.55 17.16 7.76
N ARG A 54 19.33 16.06 8.46
CA ARG A 54 20.29 14.94 8.62
C ARG A 54 20.17 13.93 7.48
N TYR A 55 18.94 13.69 6.97
CA TYR A 55 18.67 12.64 5.98
C TYR A 55 18.68 13.14 4.54
N SER A 56 18.24 14.36 4.30
CA SER A 56 18.18 14.99 2.98
C SER A 56 18.33 16.51 3.08
N PRO A 57 19.55 17.02 3.31
CA PRO A 57 19.77 18.45 3.53
C PRO A 57 19.41 19.34 2.34
N ASP A 58 19.46 18.81 1.10
CA ASP A 58 19.21 19.57 -0.12
C ASP A 58 17.70 19.66 -0.45
N GLN A 59 16.96 18.58 -0.31
CA GLN A 59 15.53 18.49 -0.67
C GLN A 59 14.60 18.60 0.54
N MET A 60 15.10 18.29 1.72
CA MET A 60 14.35 18.36 2.98
C MET A 60 13.05 17.54 2.90
N GLU A 61 11.93 18.08 3.34
CA GLU A 61 10.60 17.45 3.33
C GLU A 61 10.02 17.26 1.91
N LEU A 62 10.66 17.80 0.89
CA LEU A 62 10.24 17.69 -0.52
C LEU A 62 10.97 16.57 -1.28
N ASP A 63 11.82 15.82 -0.62
CA ASP A 63 12.47 14.66 -1.22
C ASP A 63 11.44 13.55 -1.56
N ALA A 64 11.90 12.56 -2.30
CA ALA A 64 11.08 11.42 -2.73
C ALA A 64 10.41 10.74 -1.51
N ARG A 65 9.20 10.24 -1.73
CA ARG A 65 8.37 9.66 -0.64
C ARG A 65 9.08 8.57 0.14
N ASP A 66 9.83 7.71 -0.54
CA ASP A 66 10.60 6.64 0.08
C ASP A 66 11.71 7.17 0.99
N VAL A 67 12.39 8.26 0.59
CA VAL A 67 13.42 8.91 1.42
C VAL A 67 12.82 9.49 2.68
N VAL A 68 11.73 10.26 2.55
CA VAL A 68 11.06 10.87 3.70
C VAL A 68 10.43 9.81 4.62
N ALA A 69 9.80 8.77 4.05
CA ALA A 69 9.21 7.68 4.83
C ALA A 69 10.28 6.91 5.62
N ARG A 70 11.43 6.60 4.99
CA ARG A 70 12.56 5.96 5.69
C ARG A 70 13.16 6.84 6.79
N ALA A 71 13.23 8.15 6.57
CA ALA A 71 13.71 9.09 7.59
C ALA A 71 12.79 9.08 8.82
N ILE A 72 11.46 9.15 8.61
CA ILE A 72 10.48 9.08 9.69
C ILE A 72 10.54 7.72 10.40
N ALA A 73 10.59 6.62 9.65
CA ALA A 73 10.68 5.28 10.25
C ALA A 73 11.91 5.14 11.14
N LYS A 74 13.07 5.65 10.72
CA LYS A 74 14.29 5.63 11.52
C LYS A 74 14.19 6.48 12.79
N GLU A 75 13.55 7.66 12.72
CA GLU A 75 13.34 8.48 13.93
C GLU A 75 12.46 7.74 14.95
N ILE A 76 11.41 7.06 14.48
CA ILE A 76 10.52 6.28 15.34
C ILE A 76 11.27 5.08 15.93
N ASP A 77 11.96 4.29 15.11
CA ASP A 77 12.67 3.07 15.48
C ASP A 77 13.82 3.33 16.47
N GLU A 78 14.52 4.46 16.31
CA GLU A 78 15.58 4.91 17.21
C GLU A 78 15.06 5.60 18.49
N GLY A 79 13.74 5.57 18.75
CA GLY A 79 13.10 6.08 19.96
C GLY A 79 12.96 7.61 20.01
N ARG A 80 13.06 8.30 18.88
CA ARG A 80 12.82 9.75 18.75
C ARG A 80 11.45 10.08 18.16
N GLY A 81 10.57 9.07 18.01
CA GLY A 81 9.17 9.26 17.70
C GLY A 81 8.40 9.86 18.88
N THR A 82 7.19 10.36 18.61
CA THR A 82 6.25 10.80 19.65
C THR A 82 5.69 9.60 20.43
N ASP A 83 5.07 9.86 21.58
CA ASP A 83 4.43 8.83 22.41
C ASP A 83 3.31 8.07 21.65
N ALA A 84 2.71 8.69 20.63
CA ALA A 84 1.71 8.07 19.78
C ALA A 84 2.31 7.29 18.60
N GLY A 85 3.64 7.16 18.49
CA GLY A 85 4.31 6.38 17.46
C GLY A 85 4.50 7.09 16.12
N GLY A 86 4.47 8.42 16.11
CA GLY A 86 4.65 9.25 14.92
C GLY A 86 5.78 10.28 15.05
N VAL A 87 5.72 11.28 14.16
CA VAL A 87 6.52 12.50 14.18
C VAL A 87 5.59 13.71 14.00
N ARG A 88 6.08 14.91 14.24
CA ARG A 88 5.30 16.15 14.11
C ARG A 88 5.50 16.77 12.73
N LEU A 89 4.39 17.01 12.02
CA LEU A 89 4.37 17.83 10.81
C LEU A 89 3.80 19.20 11.16
N ASP A 90 4.62 20.21 11.08
CA ASP A 90 4.33 21.59 11.53
C ASP A 90 4.32 22.58 10.37
N ILE A 91 3.20 23.29 10.20
CA ILE A 91 3.04 24.39 9.25
C ILE A 91 2.67 25.71 9.95
N SER A 92 2.69 25.77 11.29
CA SER A 92 2.26 26.91 12.10
C SER A 92 3.09 28.18 11.91
N HIS A 93 4.25 28.08 11.24
CA HIS A 93 5.04 29.24 10.83
C HIS A 93 4.41 30.03 9.65
N ARG A 94 3.34 29.50 9.04
CA ARG A 94 2.51 30.18 8.03
C ARG A 94 1.31 30.84 8.68
N ASP A 95 0.86 31.95 8.09
CA ASP A 95 -0.35 32.62 8.58
C ASP A 95 -1.59 31.75 8.41
N ARG A 96 -2.54 31.82 9.36
CA ARG A 96 -3.81 31.10 9.33
C ARG A 96 -4.56 31.27 8.01
N ALA A 97 -4.64 32.52 7.51
CA ALA A 97 -5.32 32.81 6.24
C ALA A 97 -4.67 32.05 5.07
N PHE A 98 -3.34 31.97 5.03
CA PHE A 98 -2.59 31.21 4.05
C PHE A 98 -2.94 29.72 4.13
N ILE A 99 -2.93 29.12 5.33
CA ILE A 99 -3.23 27.70 5.53
C ILE A 99 -4.66 27.39 5.08
N GLN A 100 -5.63 28.21 5.46
CA GLN A 100 -7.03 28.04 5.08
C GLN A 100 -7.25 28.17 3.56
N GLU A 101 -6.53 29.07 2.89
CA GLU A 101 -6.61 29.25 1.44
C GLU A 101 -5.96 28.09 0.67
N ARG A 102 -4.76 27.66 1.09
CA ARG A 102 -3.96 26.68 0.35
C ARG A 102 -4.29 25.24 0.72
N LEU A 103 -4.75 24.99 1.94
CA LEU A 103 -5.01 23.65 2.50
C LEU A 103 -6.41 23.55 3.14
N PRO A 104 -7.50 24.04 2.50
CA PRO A 104 -8.80 24.18 3.16
C PRO A 104 -9.30 22.85 3.74
N ARG A 105 -9.22 21.76 2.98
CA ARG A 105 -9.72 20.44 3.41
C ARG A 105 -8.90 19.85 4.58
N MET A 106 -7.60 20.10 4.61
CA MET A 106 -6.76 19.63 5.72
C MET A 106 -7.03 20.45 6.97
N TYR A 107 -7.12 21.79 6.82
CA TYR A 107 -7.43 22.67 7.94
C TYR A 107 -8.79 22.33 8.58
N GLU A 108 -9.84 22.16 7.78
CA GLU A 108 -11.18 21.77 8.25
C GLU A 108 -11.15 20.41 8.98
N ARG A 109 -10.51 19.41 8.37
CA ARG A 109 -10.42 18.06 8.96
C ARG A 109 -9.73 18.07 10.32
N PHE A 110 -8.60 18.75 10.46
CA PHE A 110 -7.90 18.82 11.73
C PHE A 110 -8.63 19.68 12.75
N ALA A 111 -9.32 20.73 12.32
CA ALA A 111 -10.19 21.53 13.20
C ALA A 111 -11.33 20.69 13.78
N GLU A 112 -11.94 19.79 13.02
CA GLU A 112 -12.95 18.82 13.50
C GLU A 112 -12.38 17.87 14.58
N LEU A 113 -11.08 17.56 14.50
CA LEU A 113 -10.35 16.76 15.48
C LEU A 113 -9.78 17.57 16.65
N GLY A 114 -10.09 18.87 16.71
CA GLY A 114 -9.65 19.76 17.78
C GLY A 114 -8.21 20.21 17.64
N VAL A 115 -7.59 20.09 16.46
CA VAL A 115 -6.23 20.55 16.16
C VAL A 115 -6.28 21.77 15.24
N ASP A 116 -5.68 22.87 15.66
CA ASP A 116 -5.54 24.08 14.85
C ASP A 116 -4.17 24.10 14.18
N MET A 117 -4.09 23.71 12.91
CA MET A 117 -2.85 23.67 12.15
C MET A 117 -2.08 25.00 12.09
N ALA A 118 -2.73 26.13 12.44
CA ALA A 118 -2.06 27.42 12.49
C ALA A 118 -1.30 27.66 13.81
N THR A 119 -1.48 26.80 14.80
CA THR A 119 -0.82 26.91 16.12
C THR A 119 -0.21 25.60 16.59
N ASP A 120 -0.73 24.48 16.11
CA ASP A 120 -0.38 23.15 16.59
C ASP A 120 0.14 22.28 15.45
N PRO A 121 1.22 21.51 15.66
CA PRO A 121 1.65 20.51 14.71
C PRO A 121 0.64 19.34 14.64
N VAL A 122 0.60 18.67 13.49
CA VAL A 122 -0.14 17.42 13.33
C VAL A 122 0.80 16.22 13.47
N GLU A 123 0.34 15.14 14.09
CA GLU A 123 1.12 13.91 14.22
C GLU A 123 0.89 13.00 13.03
N VAL A 124 2.00 12.53 12.46
CA VAL A 124 2.00 11.71 11.24
C VAL A 124 3.00 10.56 11.35
N ALA A 125 2.70 9.46 10.68
CA ALA A 125 3.60 8.34 10.49
C ALA A 125 3.50 7.81 9.05
N PRO A 126 4.48 7.06 8.56
CA PRO A 126 4.36 6.44 7.24
C PRO A 126 3.20 5.44 7.20
N THR A 127 2.52 5.38 6.06
CA THR A 127 1.44 4.43 5.81
C THR A 127 1.57 3.79 4.44
N ALA A 128 1.20 2.50 4.30
CA ALA A 128 1.18 1.81 3.01
C ALA A 128 0.22 2.54 2.05
N HIS A 129 0.64 2.77 0.82
CA HIS A 129 -0.06 3.69 -0.07
C HIS A 129 -0.26 3.18 -1.49
N TYR A 130 0.74 2.52 -2.09
CA TYR A 130 0.69 2.11 -3.50
C TYR A 130 1.61 0.93 -3.78
N GLY A 131 1.11 -0.07 -4.53
CA GLY A 131 1.93 -1.15 -5.09
C GLY A 131 2.43 -0.76 -6.48
N MET A 132 3.76 -0.72 -6.70
CA MET A 132 4.32 -0.44 -8.03
C MET A 132 4.42 -1.67 -8.91
N GLY A 133 4.56 -2.84 -8.31
CA GLY A 133 4.55 -4.11 -9.00
C GLY A 133 3.15 -4.66 -9.26
N GLY A 134 3.08 -5.78 -9.93
CA GLY A 134 1.80 -6.41 -10.26
C GLY A 134 1.90 -7.40 -11.40
N VAL A 135 0.86 -7.50 -12.20
CA VAL A 135 0.77 -8.39 -13.35
C VAL A 135 1.59 -7.84 -14.52
N VAL A 136 2.43 -8.69 -15.11
CA VAL A 136 3.20 -8.35 -16.30
C VAL A 136 2.28 -8.27 -17.51
N THR A 137 2.35 -7.17 -18.25
CA THR A 137 1.57 -6.90 -19.46
C THR A 137 2.46 -6.37 -20.58
N ASP A 138 1.93 -6.35 -21.78
CA ASP A 138 2.48 -5.57 -22.89
C ASP A 138 2.03 -4.10 -22.85
N ASP A 139 2.41 -3.33 -23.86
CA ASP A 139 2.09 -1.90 -23.99
C ASP A 139 0.59 -1.63 -24.15
N SER A 140 -0.21 -2.63 -24.46
CA SER A 140 -1.68 -2.55 -24.55
C SER A 140 -2.41 -2.94 -23.27
N GLY A 141 -1.66 -3.38 -22.25
CA GLY A 141 -2.20 -3.91 -21.01
C GLY A 141 -2.62 -5.37 -21.11
N GLU A 142 -2.37 -6.08 -22.23
CA GLU A 142 -2.66 -7.51 -22.37
C GLU A 142 -1.58 -8.34 -21.67
N THR A 143 -2.00 -9.38 -20.95
CA THR A 143 -1.10 -10.34 -20.29
C THR A 143 -0.72 -11.48 -21.26
N GLU A 144 0.20 -12.36 -20.85
CA GLU A 144 0.49 -13.59 -21.60
C GLU A 144 -0.74 -14.55 -21.73
N ILE A 145 -1.80 -14.29 -20.97
CA ILE A 145 -3.04 -15.05 -21.04
C ILE A 145 -3.99 -14.37 -22.00
N ASP A 146 -4.26 -15.00 -23.11
CA ASP A 146 -5.11 -14.51 -24.17
C ASP A 146 -6.44 -13.94 -23.68
N GLY A 147 -6.70 -12.65 -23.95
CA GLY A 147 -7.90 -11.91 -23.54
C GLY A 147 -7.96 -11.49 -22.08
N LEU A 148 -6.87 -11.61 -21.31
CA LEU A 148 -6.74 -11.09 -19.97
C LEU A 148 -5.91 -9.82 -20.00
N TYR A 149 -6.47 -8.72 -19.52
CA TYR A 149 -5.84 -7.41 -19.43
C TYR A 149 -5.68 -7.00 -17.98
N ALA A 150 -4.60 -6.28 -17.65
CA ALA A 150 -4.38 -5.64 -16.36
C ALA A 150 -3.92 -4.19 -16.59
N ILE A 151 -4.54 -3.23 -15.89
CA ILE A 151 -4.24 -1.81 -15.97
C ILE A 151 -4.28 -1.16 -14.60
N GLY A 152 -3.77 0.06 -14.48
CA GLY A 152 -3.72 0.78 -13.22
C GLY A 152 -2.79 0.11 -12.21
N GLU A 153 -3.05 0.25 -10.93
CA GLU A 153 -2.18 -0.26 -9.86
C GLU A 153 -1.92 -1.79 -9.90
N THR A 154 -2.76 -2.54 -10.64
CA THR A 154 -2.58 -3.99 -10.81
C THR A 154 -1.48 -4.34 -11.81
N MET A 155 -1.10 -3.41 -12.70
CA MET A 155 -0.12 -3.59 -13.77
C MET A 155 1.29 -3.30 -13.26
N ALA A 156 2.26 -4.16 -13.58
CA ALA A 156 3.67 -3.94 -13.28
C ALA A 156 4.36 -3.03 -14.31
N GLY A 157 5.50 -2.44 -13.92
CA GLY A 157 6.51 -1.87 -14.82
C GLY A 157 6.40 -0.37 -15.09
N VAL A 158 5.23 0.27 -14.90
CA VAL A 158 5.02 1.69 -15.25
C VAL A 158 5.80 2.63 -14.34
N HIS A 159 5.94 2.30 -13.07
CA HIS A 159 6.48 3.19 -12.04
C HIS A 159 7.88 2.83 -11.54
N GLY A 160 8.45 1.72 -12.02
CA GLY A 160 9.72 1.20 -11.50
C GLY A 160 9.64 0.96 -9.98
N ALA A 161 10.71 1.26 -9.27
CA ALA A 161 10.83 0.98 -7.84
C ALA A 161 10.16 2.03 -6.92
N ASN A 162 9.72 3.19 -7.45
CA ASN A 162 9.06 4.23 -6.66
C ASN A 162 8.26 5.20 -7.54
N ARG A 163 6.96 5.28 -7.31
CA ARG A 163 6.03 6.11 -8.09
C ARG A 163 6.13 7.59 -7.72
N LEU A 164 6.18 8.45 -8.73
CA LEU A 164 6.07 9.89 -8.54
C LEU A 164 4.63 10.31 -8.20
N GLY A 165 4.50 11.36 -7.40
CA GLY A 165 3.21 11.93 -7.00
C GLY A 165 2.33 12.29 -8.21
N GLY A 166 1.04 11.93 -8.16
CA GLY A 166 0.06 12.19 -9.22
C GLY A 166 0.01 11.16 -10.36
N ASN A 167 1.07 10.39 -10.58
CA ASN A 167 1.16 9.48 -11.74
C ASN A 167 0.19 8.30 -11.70
N SER A 168 -0.31 7.88 -10.53
CA SER A 168 -1.30 6.80 -10.46
C SER A 168 -2.60 7.09 -11.20
N LEU A 169 -3.12 8.32 -11.07
CA LEU A 169 -4.33 8.72 -11.80
C LEU A 169 -4.06 8.91 -13.31
N ALA A 170 -2.89 9.45 -13.67
CA ALA A 170 -2.49 9.60 -15.06
C ALA A 170 -2.38 8.24 -15.76
N GLU A 171 -1.75 7.27 -15.11
CA GLU A 171 -1.65 5.89 -15.58
C GLU A 171 -3.02 5.25 -15.78
N THR A 172 -3.89 5.30 -14.76
CA THR A 172 -5.22 4.69 -14.83
C THR A 172 -6.02 5.20 -16.02
N VAL A 173 -5.95 6.50 -16.31
CA VAL A 173 -6.65 7.11 -17.46
C VAL A 173 -5.99 6.73 -18.78
N ALA A 174 -4.65 6.80 -18.88
CA ALA A 174 -3.92 6.54 -20.10
C ALA A 174 -4.05 5.06 -20.52
N PHE A 175 -3.70 4.14 -19.63
CA PHE A 175 -3.80 2.70 -19.94
C PHE A 175 -5.24 2.21 -20.02
N GLY A 176 -6.18 2.85 -19.31
CA GLY A 176 -7.61 2.59 -19.49
C GLY A 176 -8.09 2.86 -20.93
N ALA A 177 -7.62 3.96 -21.53
CA ALA A 177 -7.92 4.29 -22.93
C ALA A 177 -7.24 3.30 -23.89
N VAL A 178 -5.93 3.06 -23.72
CA VAL A 178 -5.13 2.15 -24.58
C VAL A 178 -5.70 0.73 -24.57
N ALA A 179 -5.95 0.16 -23.37
CA ALA A 179 -6.52 -1.18 -23.27
C ALA A 179 -7.95 -1.24 -23.82
N GLY A 180 -8.75 -0.18 -23.62
CA GLY A 180 -10.09 -0.10 -24.18
C GLY A 180 -10.09 -0.16 -25.71
N GLU A 181 -9.17 0.55 -26.38
CA GLU A 181 -8.99 0.51 -27.84
C GLU A 181 -8.51 -0.88 -28.30
N ALA A 182 -7.54 -1.48 -27.62
CA ALA A 182 -7.02 -2.81 -27.93
C ALA A 182 -8.12 -3.89 -27.79
N ILE A 183 -8.90 -3.84 -26.72
CA ILE A 183 -10.03 -4.77 -26.50
C ILE A 183 -11.11 -4.57 -27.58
N ALA A 184 -11.45 -3.33 -27.92
CA ALA A 184 -12.45 -3.04 -28.97
C ALA A 184 -12.01 -3.61 -30.32
N ALA A 185 -10.74 -3.37 -30.73
CA ALA A 185 -10.19 -3.91 -31.98
C ALA A 185 -10.19 -5.46 -32.00
N ARG A 186 -9.94 -6.09 -30.86
CA ARG A 186 -10.01 -7.55 -30.73
C ARG A 186 -11.44 -8.09 -30.87
N LEU A 187 -12.44 -7.38 -30.32
CA LEU A 187 -13.84 -7.81 -30.34
C LEU A 187 -14.52 -7.62 -31.71
N ASP A 188 -13.93 -6.85 -32.62
CA ASP A 188 -14.42 -6.72 -34.00
C ASP A 188 -14.27 -8.01 -34.82
N GLY A 189 -13.54 -9.02 -34.31
CA GLY A 189 -13.43 -10.38 -34.87
C GLY A 189 -14.54 -11.33 -34.35
N ASP A 190 -14.82 -12.38 -35.15
CA ASP A 190 -15.72 -13.46 -34.70
C ASP A 190 -15.00 -14.39 -33.70
N HIS A 191 -15.16 -14.12 -32.40
CA HIS A 191 -14.64 -14.93 -31.32
C HIS A 191 -15.75 -15.83 -30.77
N GLY A 192 -16.02 -16.94 -31.46
CA GLY A 192 -16.98 -17.96 -31.03
C GLY A 192 -16.66 -18.40 -29.58
N ARG A 193 -17.50 -18.01 -28.62
CA ARG A 193 -17.37 -18.46 -27.22
C ARG A 193 -18.00 -19.86 -27.09
N ASP A 194 -17.23 -20.81 -26.59
CA ASP A 194 -17.80 -22.05 -26.12
C ASP A 194 -18.65 -21.79 -24.85
N SER A 195 -19.96 -21.70 -25.04
CA SER A 195 -20.90 -21.37 -23.97
C SER A 195 -20.90 -22.42 -22.85
N THR A 196 -20.55 -23.67 -23.15
CA THR A 196 -20.51 -24.77 -22.17
C THR A 196 -19.37 -24.59 -21.18
N VAL A 197 -18.18 -24.27 -21.65
CA VAL A 197 -17.00 -23.96 -20.79
C VAL A 197 -17.28 -22.76 -19.90
N PHE A 198 -17.92 -21.74 -20.42
CA PHE A 198 -18.31 -20.57 -19.65
C PHE A 198 -19.27 -20.89 -18.50
N HIS A 199 -20.34 -21.65 -18.79
CA HIS A 199 -21.33 -22.06 -17.77
C HIS A 199 -20.72 -22.94 -16.69
N ASP A 200 -19.80 -23.85 -17.06
CA ASP A 200 -19.11 -24.70 -16.08
C ASP A 200 -18.21 -23.88 -15.15
N ARG A 201 -17.46 -22.89 -15.67
CA ARG A 201 -16.64 -21.99 -14.87
C ARG A 201 -17.46 -21.12 -13.93
N VAL A 202 -18.60 -20.60 -14.39
CA VAL A 202 -19.54 -19.83 -13.57
C VAL A 202 -20.08 -20.70 -12.42
N ARG A 203 -20.48 -21.93 -12.68
CA ARG A 203 -20.95 -22.86 -11.62
C ARG A 203 -19.87 -23.13 -10.58
N HIS A 204 -18.61 -23.36 -10.99
CA HIS A 204 -17.50 -23.56 -10.07
C HIS A 204 -17.24 -22.30 -9.22
N ALA A 205 -17.29 -21.11 -9.82
CA ALA A 205 -17.13 -19.86 -9.09
C ALA A 205 -18.24 -19.66 -8.04
N ILE A 206 -19.51 -19.93 -8.43
CA ILE A 206 -20.63 -19.84 -7.49
C ILE A 206 -20.46 -20.87 -6.34
N ALA A 207 -20.11 -22.11 -6.63
CA ALA A 207 -19.89 -23.13 -5.60
C ALA A 207 -18.74 -22.75 -4.64
N ALA A 208 -17.68 -22.09 -5.14
CA ALA A 208 -16.60 -21.58 -4.29
C ALA A 208 -17.10 -20.47 -3.36
N LEU A 209 -17.92 -19.54 -3.86
CA LEU A 209 -18.55 -18.50 -3.05
C LEU A 209 -19.49 -19.05 -1.99
N GLU A 210 -20.33 -20.05 -2.36
CA GLU A 210 -21.22 -20.75 -1.43
C GLU A 210 -20.41 -21.46 -0.33
N THR A 211 -19.29 -22.10 -0.67
CA THR A 211 -18.40 -22.74 0.31
C THR A 211 -17.88 -21.73 1.35
N VAL A 212 -17.51 -20.52 0.92
CA VAL A 212 -17.08 -19.47 1.85
C VAL A 212 -18.28 -18.94 2.66
N ALA A 213 -19.43 -18.74 2.03
CA ALA A 213 -20.64 -18.25 2.70
C ALA A 213 -21.13 -19.20 3.79
N ASP A 214 -21.03 -20.52 3.56
CA ASP A 214 -21.47 -21.56 4.49
C ASP A 214 -20.39 -21.94 5.53
N SER A 215 -19.27 -21.22 5.57
CA SER A 215 -18.18 -21.51 6.50
C SER A 215 -18.57 -21.18 7.95
N ASP A 216 -18.48 -22.18 8.82
CA ASP A 216 -18.84 -22.13 10.24
C ASP A 216 -17.63 -22.42 11.17
N GLY A 217 -16.43 -22.08 10.72
CA GLY A 217 -15.18 -22.26 11.45
C GLY A 217 -15.10 -21.46 12.75
N VAL A 218 -13.91 -21.40 13.34
CA VAL A 218 -13.69 -20.79 14.68
C VAL A 218 -13.01 -19.43 14.62
N HIS A 219 -12.45 -19.03 13.48
CA HIS A 219 -11.69 -17.80 13.35
C HIS A 219 -12.51 -16.66 12.73
N ASP A 220 -12.44 -15.48 13.32
CA ASP A 220 -12.99 -14.26 12.73
C ASP A 220 -12.13 -13.82 11.53
N PRO A 221 -12.67 -13.72 10.31
CA PRO A 221 -11.92 -13.30 9.12
C PRO A 221 -11.33 -11.88 9.24
N GLN A 222 -12.02 -10.98 9.92
CA GLN A 222 -11.51 -9.60 10.13
C GLN A 222 -10.28 -9.64 11.04
N ALA A 223 -10.32 -10.37 12.14
CA ALA A 223 -9.18 -10.51 13.03
C ALA A 223 -7.96 -11.13 12.32
N LEU A 224 -8.18 -12.13 11.45
CA LEU A 224 -7.10 -12.70 10.63
C LEU A 224 -6.54 -11.70 9.61
N PHE A 225 -7.37 -10.82 9.09
CA PHE A 225 -6.94 -9.75 8.18
C PHE A 225 -6.08 -8.72 8.92
N ASP A 226 -6.44 -8.39 10.16
CA ASP A 226 -5.65 -7.49 11.01
C ASP A 226 -4.33 -8.14 11.45
N ASP A 227 -4.32 -9.44 11.77
CA ASP A 227 -3.10 -10.22 12.00
C ASP A 227 -2.17 -10.17 10.76
N LEU A 228 -2.73 -10.29 9.54
CA LEU A 228 -1.97 -10.19 8.29
C LEU A 228 -1.35 -8.81 8.09
N ARG A 229 -2.08 -7.75 8.39
CA ARG A 229 -1.57 -6.37 8.31
C ARG A 229 -0.40 -6.15 9.28
N ALA A 230 -0.55 -6.62 10.52
CA ALA A 230 0.49 -6.54 11.53
C ALA A 230 1.75 -7.32 11.09
N LEU A 231 1.59 -8.54 10.60
CA LEU A 231 2.68 -9.37 10.07
C LEU A 231 3.44 -8.66 8.94
N LEU A 232 2.73 -8.10 7.97
CA LEU A 232 3.37 -7.40 6.85
C LEU A 232 4.06 -6.12 7.29
N TRP A 233 3.48 -5.40 8.26
CA TRP A 233 4.12 -4.20 8.81
C TRP A 233 5.42 -4.53 9.52
N GLU A 234 5.43 -5.58 10.32
CA GLU A 234 6.59 -6.03 11.08
C GLU A 234 7.71 -6.57 10.18
N HIS A 235 7.38 -7.47 9.24
CA HIS A 235 8.40 -8.23 8.49
C HIS A 235 8.68 -7.70 7.08
N ALA A 236 7.77 -6.95 6.46
CA ALA A 236 7.90 -6.39 5.11
C ALA A 236 7.59 -4.89 5.05
N GLY A 237 7.75 -4.19 6.16
CA GLY A 237 7.55 -2.74 6.26
C GLY A 237 8.56 -1.92 5.46
N ILE A 238 8.90 -0.73 5.96
CA ILE A 238 9.76 0.24 5.27
C ILE A 238 11.23 -0.21 5.27
N LEU A 239 11.72 -0.68 6.41
CA LEU A 239 13.07 -1.22 6.58
C LEU A 239 12.96 -2.74 6.71
N ARG A 240 13.68 -3.46 5.88
CA ARG A 240 13.55 -4.91 5.74
C ARG A 240 14.90 -5.61 5.98
N GLU A 241 14.85 -6.79 6.57
CA GLU A 241 16.03 -7.66 6.71
C GLU A 241 15.68 -9.08 6.26
N GLY A 242 16.66 -9.80 5.69
CA GLY A 242 16.42 -11.13 5.12
C GLY A 242 15.96 -12.18 6.15
N SER A 243 16.40 -12.07 7.40
CA SER A 243 15.95 -12.91 8.52
C SER A 243 14.49 -12.65 8.89
N ASP A 244 14.07 -11.37 8.94
CA ASP A 244 12.70 -10.98 9.27
C ASP A 244 11.73 -11.38 8.17
N LEU A 245 12.12 -11.19 6.90
CA LEU A 245 11.34 -11.67 5.75
C LEU A 245 11.15 -13.19 5.76
N ALA A 246 12.16 -13.95 6.22
CA ALA A 246 12.03 -15.40 6.37
C ALA A 246 11.05 -15.77 7.50
N THR A 247 11.13 -15.10 8.63
CA THR A 247 10.19 -15.27 9.75
C THR A 247 8.76 -14.94 9.32
N GLY A 248 8.57 -13.81 8.61
CA GLY A 248 7.26 -13.43 8.07
C GLY A 248 6.65 -14.47 7.13
N LEU A 249 7.46 -15.16 6.32
CA LEU A 249 6.98 -16.27 5.47
C LEU A 249 6.52 -17.48 6.31
N ASP A 250 7.19 -17.81 7.40
CA ASP A 250 6.80 -18.91 8.29
C ASP A 250 5.51 -18.57 9.05
N GLU A 251 5.38 -17.35 9.54
CA GLU A 251 4.16 -16.85 10.20
C GLU A 251 2.99 -16.74 9.23
N LEU A 252 3.22 -16.28 8.00
CA LEU A 252 2.21 -16.25 6.94
C LEU A 252 1.67 -17.65 6.65
N ALA A 253 2.55 -18.67 6.63
CA ALA A 253 2.12 -20.06 6.45
C ALA A 253 1.25 -20.55 7.63
N ALA A 254 1.50 -20.09 8.84
CA ALA A 254 0.66 -20.38 10.01
C ALA A 254 -0.70 -19.65 9.91
N LEU A 255 -0.70 -18.39 9.51
CA LEU A 255 -1.92 -17.61 9.30
C LEU A 255 -2.79 -18.21 8.19
N ARG A 256 -2.19 -18.67 7.09
CA ARG A 256 -2.88 -19.35 5.99
C ARG A 256 -3.59 -20.62 6.47
N ARG A 257 -3.02 -21.39 7.40
CA ARG A 257 -3.69 -22.55 8.00
C ARG A 257 -4.92 -22.13 8.82
N ARG A 258 -4.85 -21.07 9.59
CA ARG A 258 -6.00 -20.52 10.33
C ARG A 258 -7.10 -20.01 9.39
N ALA A 259 -6.74 -19.44 8.27
CA ALA A 259 -7.66 -18.93 7.26
C ALA A 259 -8.49 -20.00 6.55
N THR A 260 -8.14 -21.30 6.69
CA THR A 260 -8.98 -22.40 6.19
C THR A 260 -10.16 -22.72 7.10
N ASP A 261 -10.25 -22.13 8.29
CA ASP A 261 -11.24 -22.44 9.33
C ASP A 261 -11.89 -21.14 9.86
N VAL A 262 -12.43 -20.32 8.94
CA VAL A 262 -13.06 -19.04 9.23
C VAL A 262 -14.56 -19.20 9.50
N ALA A 263 -15.10 -18.32 10.35
CA ALA A 263 -16.53 -18.21 10.65
C ALA A 263 -17.13 -17.01 9.89
N VAL A 264 -18.02 -17.25 8.95
CA VAL A 264 -18.68 -16.19 8.19
C VAL A 264 -20.04 -15.82 8.79
N GLY A 265 -20.86 -16.81 9.13
CA GLY A 265 -22.19 -16.63 9.75
C GLY A 265 -23.25 -16.13 8.77
N ASP A 266 -23.21 -14.86 8.42
CA ASP A 266 -24.15 -14.22 7.48
C ASP A 266 -23.44 -13.83 6.17
N PRO A 267 -23.82 -14.40 5.01
CA PRO A 267 -23.20 -14.07 3.72
C PRO A 267 -23.43 -12.65 3.23
N THR A 268 -24.30 -11.88 3.88
CA THR A 268 -24.49 -10.44 3.61
C THR A 268 -23.66 -9.53 4.52
N SER A 269 -22.88 -10.13 5.43
CA SER A 269 -22.07 -9.42 6.42
C SER A 269 -20.71 -9.00 5.87
N ARG A 270 -20.03 -8.10 6.57
CA ARG A 270 -18.63 -7.76 6.29
C ARG A 270 -17.69 -8.94 6.51
N SER A 271 -18.04 -9.89 7.37
CA SER A 271 -17.24 -11.11 7.59
C SER A 271 -17.11 -11.94 6.31
N PHE A 272 -18.17 -12.01 5.50
CA PHE A 272 -18.11 -12.67 4.19
C PHE A 272 -17.13 -11.96 3.23
N GLU A 273 -17.19 -10.63 3.17
CA GLU A 273 -16.24 -9.83 2.38
C GLU A 273 -14.79 -10.04 2.83
N PHE A 274 -14.53 -10.02 4.14
CA PHE A 274 -13.21 -10.30 4.68
C PHE A 274 -12.74 -11.73 4.37
N ALA A 275 -13.61 -12.74 4.51
CA ALA A 275 -13.27 -14.13 4.22
C ALA A 275 -12.90 -14.33 2.75
N LEU A 276 -13.64 -13.71 1.82
CA LEU A 276 -13.32 -13.75 0.38
C LEU A 276 -11.97 -13.09 0.08
N ASN A 277 -11.73 -11.92 0.64
CA ASN A 277 -10.53 -11.14 0.36
C ASN A 277 -9.29 -11.71 1.06
N LEU A 278 -9.46 -12.42 2.18
CA LEU A 278 -8.35 -12.96 2.96
C LEU A 278 -7.46 -13.91 2.14
N GLY A 279 -8.06 -14.80 1.33
CA GLY A 279 -7.32 -15.70 0.45
C GLY A 279 -6.43 -14.94 -0.54
N PHE A 280 -6.99 -13.91 -1.20
CA PHE A 280 -6.24 -13.08 -2.15
C PHE A 280 -5.16 -12.25 -1.45
N ALA A 281 -5.46 -11.70 -0.27
CA ALA A 281 -4.51 -10.92 0.52
C ALA A 281 -3.32 -11.79 0.98
N LEU A 282 -3.56 -13.04 1.38
CA LEU A 282 -2.50 -13.99 1.74
C LEU A 282 -1.60 -14.32 0.53
N ASP A 283 -2.16 -14.46 -0.68
CA ASP A 283 -1.38 -14.71 -1.90
C ASP A 283 -0.51 -13.49 -2.26
N VAL A 284 -1.05 -12.29 -2.17
CA VAL A 284 -0.29 -11.04 -2.38
C VAL A 284 0.80 -10.87 -1.33
N ALA A 285 0.50 -11.14 -0.06
CA ALA A 285 1.48 -11.08 1.03
C ALA A 285 2.65 -12.04 0.80
N GLU A 286 2.37 -13.26 0.36
CA GLU A 286 3.42 -14.23 0.02
C GLU A 286 4.28 -13.74 -1.14
N ALA A 287 3.68 -13.16 -2.17
CA ALA A 287 4.42 -12.60 -3.30
C ALA A 287 5.35 -11.45 -2.86
N ILE A 288 4.85 -10.52 -2.02
CA ILE A 288 5.63 -9.41 -1.46
C ILE A 288 6.82 -9.93 -0.64
N LEU A 289 6.57 -10.82 0.32
CA LEU A 289 7.62 -11.37 1.20
C LEU A 289 8.68 -12.14 0.41
N ARG A 290 8.28 -12.98 -0.57
CA ARG A 290 9.20 -13.73 -1.44
C ARG A 290 10.00 -12.81 -2.34
N GLY A 291 9.37 -11.83 -3.01
CA GLY A 291 10.03 -10.85 -3.85
C GLY A 291 11.04 -10.03 -3.05
N ALA A 292 10.62 -9.49 -1.88
CA ALA A 292 11.48 -8.72 -0.98
C ALA A 292 12.68 -9.52 -0.46
N ARG A 293 12.49 -10.80 -0.15
CA ARG A 293 13.58 -11.68 0.30
C ARG A 293 14.56 -12.02 -0.83
N GLN A 294 14.04 -12.22 -2.03
CA GLN A 294 14.84 -12.59 -3.20
C GLN A 294 15.68 -11.42 -3.70
N ARG A 295 15.16 -10.20 -3.67
CA ARG A 295 15.89 -8.99 -4.07
C ARG A 295 16.91 -8.60 -2.99
N THR A 296 18.18 -8.84 -3.29
CA THR A 296 19.33 -8.59 -2.38
C THR A 296 20.01 -7.26 -2.68
N GLU A 297 19.22 -6.22 -2.81
CA GLU A 297 19.65 -4.82 -3.01
C GLU A 297 18.68 -3.87 -2.30
N SER A 298 18.97 -2.57 -2.30
CA SER A 298 18.03 -1.49 -1.96
C SER A 298 17.79 -0.62 -3.18
N ARG A 299 16.46 -0.36 -3.50
CA ARG A 299 16.06 0.44 -4.65
C ARG A 299 14.67 1.04 -4.42
N GLY A 300 14.54 2.36 -4.53
CA GLY A 300 13.27 3.05 -4.37
C GLY A 300 12.59 2.71 -3.05
N ALA A 301 11.37 2.19 -3.11
CA ALA A 301 10.58 1.82 -1.93
C ALA A 301 11.06 0.54 -1.22
N HIS A 302 11.90 -0.28 -1.86
CA HIS A 302 12.47 -1.47 -1.26
C HIS A 302 13.83 -1.15 -0.59
N ALA A 303 13.86 -1.17 0.74
CA ALA A 303 15.04 -0.87 1.52
C ALA A 303 15.46 -2.06 2.40
N ARG A 304 16.61 -2.66 2.10
CA ARG A 304 17.21 -3.78 2.81
C ARG A 304 18.32 -3.27 3.73
N THR A 305 18.20 -3.48 5.03
CA THR A 305 19.24 -3.10 6.01
C THR A 305 20.49 -3.95 5.88
N ASP A 306 20.34 -5.20 5.47
CA ASP A 306 21.42 -6.16 5.20
C ASP A 306 22.01 -6.05 3.77
N HIS A 307 21.33 -5.33 2.85
CA HIS A 307 21.77 -5.03 1.48
C HIS A 307 21.47 -3.56 1.13
N PRO A 308 22.17 -2.57 1.72
CA PRO A 308 21.79 -1.16 1.62
C PRO A 308 22.07 -0.51 0.26
N GLU A 309 22.92 -1.13 -0.56
CA GLU A 309 23.33 -0.59 -1.85
C GLU A 309 22.39 -1.05 -2.97
N THR A 310 22.30 -0.23 -4.03
CA THR A 310 21.65 -0.62 -5.28
C THR A 310 22.60 -1.47 -6.12
N ASP A 311 22.11 -2.60 -6.61
CA ASP A 311 22.86 -3.48 -7.50
C ASP A 311 22.47 -3.22 -8.96
N PRO A 312 23.39 -2.80 -9.85
CA PRO A 312 23.09 -2.52 -11.25
C PRO A 312 22.72 -3.76 -12.07
N ASP A 313 22.97 -4.96 -11.55
CA ASP A 313 22.67 -6.21 -12.26
C ASP A 313 21.22 -6.73 -12.01
N TRP A 314 20.46 -6.06 -11.12
CA TRP A 314 19.03 -6.29 -10.90
C TRP A 314 18.17 -5.56 -11.91
#